data_048abcded3e93cef45edfcea57ff5780
#
_entry.id   048abcded3e93cef45edfcea57ff5780
#
_cell.length_a   1.000
_cell.length_b   1.000
_cell.length_c   1.000
_cell.angle_alpha   90.00
_cell.angle_beta   90.00
_cell.angle_gamma   90.00
#
_symmetry.space_group_name_H-M   'P 1'
#
loop_
_entity.id
_entity.type
_entity.pdbx_description
1 polymer ?
#
loop_
_entity_poly.entity_id
_entity_poly.type
_entity_poly.pdbx_seq_one_letter_code
_entity_poly.pdbx_strand_id
1 'polypeptide(L)'
;KDYAKSDPNGFLLYLSDHGEDVFDSVGHKTLGRNENKPTAPMYTIPFMAWASPKWRQTHDWNFASDLSRPYSSSQLIHTWADLAGLSFDQLDHSRSLVSDSFKPRPLLIGDPYSRQSKALIDFSLMKPKAPTEATVVQK
;
A
#
# COMPACT_ATOMS: atom_id res chain seq x y z
N LYS A 1 20.60 7.98 0.69
CA LYS A 1 21.91 7.75 1.38
C LYS A 1 22.07 8.62 2.63
N ASP A 2 21.50 9.83 2.64
CA ASP A 2 21.73 10.78 3.74
C ASP A 2 20.88 10.46 4.97
N TYR A 3 19.61 10.04 4.79
CA TYR A 3 18.76 9.61 5.89
C TYR A 3 19.36 8.43 6.68
N ALA A 4 19.87 7.41 5.99
CA ALA A 4 20.52 6.26 6.63
C ALA A 4 21.77 6.62 7.46
N LYS A 5 22.39 7.78 7.19
CA LYS A 5 23.52 8.30 7.97
C LYS A 5 23.06 9.10 9.17
N SER A 6 21.96 9.85 9.02
CA SER A 6 21.43 10.72 10.07
C SER A 6 20.65 9.95 11.13
N ASP A 7 19.99 8.86 10.74
CA ASP A 7 19.21 8.00 11.64
C ASP A 7 19.61 6.53 11.49
N PRO A 8 20.57 6.04 12.28
CA PRO A 8 21.04 4.67 12.22
C PRO A 8 20.01 3.65 12.73
N ASN A 9 18.95 4.09 13.41
CA ASN A 9 17.89 3.26 13.98
C ASN A 9 16.51 3.66 13.46
N GLY A 10 16.39 3.94 12.18
CA GLY A 10 15.16 4.43 11.57
C GLY A 10 14.60 3.51 10.49
N PHE A 11 13.37 3.80 10.10
CA PHE A 11 12.73 3.24 8.93
C PHE A 11 12.16 4.36 8.05
N LEU A 12 11.88 4.03 6.80
CA LEU A 12 11.27 4.95 5.83
C LEU A 12 10.21 4.21 5.03
N LEU A 13 9.04 4.83 4.92
CA LEU A 13 7.99 4.41 4.01
C LEU A 13 7.86 5.47 2.89
N TYR A 14 7.74 5.00 1.67
CA TYR A 14 7.42 5.82 0.52
C TYR A 14 6.24 5.20 -0.23
N LEU A 15 5.24 6.01 -0.52
CA LEU A 15 4.09 5.62 -1.33
C LEU A 15 3.51 6.85 -2.03
N SER A 16 2.76 6.61 -3.10
CA SER A 16 1.92 7.65 -3.70
C SER A 16 0.57 7.71 -2.95
N ASP A 17 -0.07 8.85 -2.96
CA ASP A 17 -1.43 9.04 -2.45
C ASP A 17 -2.47 8.33 -3.33
N HIS A 18 -2.25 8.28 -4.64
CA HIS A 18 -3.07 7.55 -5.61
C HIS A 18 -2.27 7.14 -6.84
N GLY A 19 -2.86 6.28 -7.66
CA GLY A 19 -2.39 5.97 -9.00
C GLY A 19 -3.14 6.79 -10.06
N GLU A 20 -2.69 6.65 -11.31
CA GLU A 20 -3.33 7.23 -12.49
C GLU A 20 -3.33 6.22 -13.64
N ASP A 21 -4.36 6.28 -14.48
CA ASP A 21 -4.38 5.57 -15.75
C ASP A 21 -3.83 6.50 -16.85
N VAL A 22 -2.74 6.10 -17.47
CA VAL A 22 -2.09 6.82 -18.55
C VAL A 22 -2.17 5.99 -19.84
N PHE A 23 -3.39 5.64 -20.22
CA PHE A 23 -3.70 4.73 -21.33
C PHE A 23 -3.26 3.28 -21.10
N ASP A 24 -3.10 2.87 -19.85
CA ASP A 24 -2.66 1.51 -19.50
C ASP A 24 -3.78 0.47 -19.62
N SER A 25 -5.02 0.90 -19.52
CA SER A 25 -6.18 -0.01 -19.53
C SER A 25 -6.69 -0.25 -20.96
N VAL A 26 -6.70 -1.50 -21.38
CA VAL A 26 -7.17 -1.89 -22.72
C VAL A 26 -8.66 -1.52 -22.89
N GLY A 27 -8.95 -0.82 -24.00
CA GLY A 27 -10.32 -0.38 -24.32
C GLY A 27 -10.77 0.90 -23.58
N HIS A 28 -9.94 1.45 -22.72
CA HIS A 28 -10.16 2.72 -22.05
C HIS A 28 -9.24 3.80 -22.64
N LYS A 29 -9.80 4.96 -22.90
CA LYS A 29 -9.05 6.17 -23.32
C LYS A 29 -8.98 7.15 -22.16
N THR A 30 -8.60 6.65 -20.98
CA THR A 30 -8.53 7.47 -19.77
C THR A 30 -7.12 7.99 -19.61
N LEU A 31 -7.01 9.27 -19.33
CA LEU A 31 -5.79 9.92 -18.89
C LEU A 31 -6.07 10.53 -17.52
N GLY A 32 -5.35 10.10 -16.50
CA GLY A 32 -5.56 10.54 -15.12
C GLY A 32 -6.56 9.67 -14.36
N ARG A 33 -7.45 10.30 -13.60
CA ARG A 33 -8.43 9.61 -12.73
C ARG A 33 -9.87 9.89 -13.17
N ASN A 34 -10.71 8.86 -13.08
CA ASN A 34 -12.15 8.99 -13.28
C ASN A 34 -12.89 7.99 -12.38
N GLU A 35 -13.35 8.46 -11.23
CA GLU A 35 -14.04 7.64 -10.23
C GLU A 35 -15.36 7.03 -10.72
N ASN A 36 -15.98 7.61 -11.75
CA ASN A 36 -17.18 7.04 -12.38
C ASN A 36 -16.87 5.88 -13.34
N LYS A 37 -15.61 5.75 -13.76
CA LYS A 37 -15.10 4.67 -14.62
C LYS A 37 -13.74 4.20 -14.09
N PRO A 38 -13.70 3.60 -12.89
CA PRO A 38 -12.46 3.23 -12.25
C PRO A 38 -11.72 2.16 -13.06
N THR A 39 -10.40 2.29 -13.10
CA THR A 39 -9.49 1.30 -13.70
C THR A 39 -8.42 0.92 -12.69
N ALA A 40 -7.83 -0.28 -12.82
CA ALA A 40 -6.86 -0.76 -11.85
C ALA A 40 -5.64 0.17 -11.65
N PRO A 41 -5.04 0.78 -12.71
CA PRO A 41 -3.92 1.71 -12.52
C PRO A 41 -4.23 2.91 -11.62
N MET A 42 -5.49 3.38 -11.57
CA MET A 42 -5.87 4.51 -10.71
C MET A 42 -5.75 4.21 -9.21
N TYR A 43 -5.73 2.92 -8.85
CA TYR A 43 -5.74 2.44 -7.45
C TYR A 43 -4.51 1.58 -7.12
N THR A 44 -3.64 1.37 -8.08
CA THR A 44 -2.37 0.65 -7.87
C THR A 44 -1.25 1.67 -7.68
N ILE A 45 -0.61 1.65 -6.52
CA ILE A 45 0.45 2.60 -6.18
C ILE A 45 1.74 1.84 -5.81
N PRO A 46 2.91 2.44 -6.08
CA PRO A 46 4.15 1.91 -5.53
C PRO A 46 4.15 2.08 -4.01
N PHE A 47 4.59 1.04 -3.32
CA PHE A 47 4.84 1.07 -1.90
C PHE A 47 6.26 0.57 -1.65
N MET A 48 7.09 1.40 -1.06
CA MET A 48 8.48 1.07 -0.73
C MET A 48 8.69 1.26 0.76
N ALA A 49 9.37 0.31 1.36
CA ALA A 49 9.75 0.36 2.74
C ALA A 49 11.25 0.08 2.85
N TRP A 50 11.91 0.84 3.69
CA TRP A 50 13.30 0.67 4.03
C TRP A 50 13.47 0.75 5.55
N ALA A 51 14.38 -0.06 6.09
CA ALA A 51 14.77 0.04 7.48
C ALA A 51 16.29 -0.09 7.61
N SER A 52 16.87 0.63 8.55
CA SER A 52 18.30 0.57 8.83
C SER A 52 18.70 -0.81 9.37
N PRO A 53 19.99 -1.21 9.21
CA PRO A 53 20.45 -2.48 9.77
C PRO A 53 20.22 -2.60 11.28
N LYS A 54 20.41 -1.51 12.03
CA LYS A 54 20.21 -1.50 13.48
C LYS A 54 18.73 -1.67 13.82
N TRP A 55 17.84 -0.99 13.11
CA TRP A 55 16.39 -1.13 13.31
C TRP A 55 15.94 -2.57 13.06
N ARG A 56 16.41 -3.20 11.97
CA ARG A 56 16.09 -4.60 11.62
C ARG A 56 16.60 -5.62 12.64
N GLN A 57 17.67 -5.33 13.36
CA GLN A 57 18.18 -6.22 14.44
C GLN A 57 17.27 -6.24 15.67
N THR A 58 16.52 -5.19 15.89
CA THR A 58 15.62 -5.03 17.06
C THR A 58 14.15 -5.30 16.75
N HIS A 59 13.82 -5.49 15.49
CA HIS A 59 12.45 -5.73 15.01
C HIS A 59 12.48 -6.94 14.08
N ASP A 60 11.80 -8.01 14.48
CA ASP A 60 11.67 -9.22 13.66
C ASP A 60 10.69 -8.95 12.52
N TRP A 61 11.20 -8.36 11.46
CA TRP A 61 10.39 -7.98 10.31
C TRP A 61 10.81 -8.72 9.04
N ASN A 62 9.90 -9.52 8.53
CA ASN A 62 10.10 -10.27 7.29
C ASN A 62 9.38 -9.59 6.11
N PHE A 63 10.01 -8.61 5.49
CA PHE A 63 9.50 -7.92 4.32
C PHE A 63 9.02 -8.84 3.19
N ALA A 64 9.69 -9.95 2.96
CA ALA A 64 9.39 -10.82 1.82
C ALA A 64 7.99 -11.44 1.93
N SER A 65 7.59 -11.88 3.13
CA SER A 65 6.25 -12.44 3.36
C SER A 65 5.16 -11.37 3.30
N ASP A 66 5.48 -10.16 3.75
CA ASP A 66 4.50 -9.08 3.88
C ASP A 66 4.15 -8.43 2.55
N LEU A 67 5.08 -8.42 1.58
CA LEU A 67 4.88 -7.84 0.25
C LEU A 67 3.76 -8.51 -0.55
N SER A 68 3.39 -9.74 -0.25
CA SER A 68 2.30 -10.46 -0.92
C SER A 68 0.92 -10.21 -0.33
N ARG A 69 0.83 -9.51 0.81
CA ARG A 69 -0.42 -9.23 1.50
C ARG A 69 -1.26 -8.21 0.71
N PRO A 70 -2.56 -8.48 0.46
CA PRO A 70 -3.44 -7.47 -0.13
C PRO A 70 -3.64 -6.33 0.86
N TYR A 71 -3.26 -5.12 0.46
CA TYR A 71 -3.20 -3.98 1.36
C TYR A 71 -3.73 -2.69 0.71
N SER A 72 -4.36 -1.85 1.51
CA SER A 72 -4.82 -0.52 1.12
C SER A 72 -4.15 0.57 1.96
N SER A 73 -3.79 1.68 1.33
CA SER A 73 -3.24 2.86 2.01
C SER A 73 -4.17 3.42 3.10
N SER A 74 -5.47 3.13 3.05
CA SER A 74 -6.42 3.46 4.13
C SER A 74 -6.09 2.79 5.48
N GLN A 75 -5.23 1.76 5.47
CA GLN A 75 -4.77 1.04 6.66
C GLN A 75 -3.40 1.55 7.16
N LEU A 76 -2.79 2.52 6.46
CA LEU A 76 -1.40 2.91 6.66
C LEU A 76 -1.08 3.32 8.09
N ILE A 77 -2.01 3.99 8.78
CA ILE A 77 -1.79 4.44 10.16
C ILE A 77 -1.47 3.28 11.11
N HIS A 78 -2.10 2.12 10.92
CA HIS A 78 -1.85 0.93 11.74
C HIS A 78 -0.47 0.34 11.47
N THR A 79 -0.07 0.26 10.19
CA THR A 79 1.27 -0.20 9.80
C THR A 79 2.37 0.73 10.30
N TRP A 80 2.13 2.04 10.14
CA TRP A 80 3.10 3.04 10.59
C TRP A 80 3.26 3.04 12.12
N ALA A 81 2.15 2.88 12.84
CA ALA A 81 2.19 2.80 14.31
C ALA A 81 2.97 1.57 14.80
N ASP A 82 2.75 0.39 14.20
CA ASP A 82 3.50 -0.82 14.53
C ASP A 82 5.00 -0.65 14.28
N LEU A 83 5.37 -0.08 13.12
CA LEU A 83 6.77 0.19 12.80
C LEU A 83 7.43 1.20 13.72
N ALA A 84 6.66 2.19 14.17
CA ALA A 84 7.13 3.26 15.05
C ALA A 84 7.05 2.91 16.55
N GLY A 85 6.46 1.77 16.91
CA GLY A 85 6.22 1.38 18.30
C GLY A 85 5.21 2.29 19.01
N LEU A 86 4.25 2.86 18.26
CA LEU A 86 3.22 3.73 18.81
C LEU A 86 1.93 2.95 19.13
N SER A 87 1.21 3.43 20.13
CA SER A 87 -0.09 2.87 20.53
C SER A 87 -1.12 3.99 20.71
N PHE A 88 -2.36 3.71 20.32
CA PHE A 88 -3.52 4.58 20.49
C PHE A 88 -4.81 3.73 20.55
N ASP A 89 -5.90 4.27 21.06
CA ASP A 89 -7.13 3.51 21.36
C ASP A 89 -7.72 2.75 20.16
N GLN A 90 -7.59 3.29 18.94
CA GLN A 90 -8.15 2.69 17.73
C GLN A 90 -7.13 1.86 16.94
N LEU A 91 -5.92 1.63 17.50
CA LEU A 91 -4.92 0.78 16.86
C LEU A 91 -5.45 -0.65 16.74
N ASP A 92 -5.42 -1.16 15.50
CA ASP A 92 -5.84 -2.52 15.18
C ASP A 92 -4.69 -3.23 14.44
N HIS A 93 -3.94 -4.07 15.14
CA HIS A 93 -2.82 -4.81 14.59
C HIS A 93 -3.23 -5.73 13.44
N SER A 94 -4.48 -6.17 13.37
CA SER A 94 -4.97 -6.97 12.24
C SER A 94 -5.03 -6.20 10.92
N ARG A 95 -4.89 -4.87 10.97
CA ARG A 95 -4.86 -3.96 9.83
C ARG A 95 -3.45 -3.52 9.44
N SER A 96 -2.47 -3.88 10.23
CA SER A 96 -1.07 -3.54 9.98
C SER A 96 -0.44 -4.55 9.03
N LEU A 97 0.16 -4.05 7.94
CA LEU A 97 0.84 -4.87 6.93
C LEU A 97 1.95 -5.75 7.53
N VAL A 98 2.61 -5.27 8.57
CA VAL A 98 3.77 -5.90 9.18
C VAL A 98 3.45 -6.77 10.40
N SER A 99 2.19 -6.81 10.81
CA SER A 99 1.77 -7.58 11.97
C SER A 99 1.55 -9.07 11.64
N ASP A 100 1.93 -9.95 12.55
CA ASP A 100 1.58 -11.38 12.49
C ASP A 100 0.07 -11.61 12.59
N SER A 101 -0.65 -10.66 13.19
CA SER A 101 -2.10 -10.67 13.31
C SER A 101 -2.82 -10.18 12.04
N PHE A 102 -2.09 -9.82 10.97
CA PHE A 102 -2.68 -9.26 9.74
C PHE A 102 -3.82 -10.12 9.20
N LYS A 103 -4.94 -9.46 8.87
CA LYS A 103 -6.10 -10.11 8.24
C LYS A 103 -6.46 -9.36 6.96
N PRO A 104 -6.45 -10.03 5.80
CA PRO A 104 -6.91 -9.42 4.54
C PRO A 104 -8.32 -8.86 4.68
N ARG A 105 -8.54 -7.69 4.09
CA ARG A 105 -9.86 -7.03 4.02
C ARG A 105 -10.22 -6.76 2.56
N PRO A 106 -11.51 -6.65 2.21
CA PRO A 106 -11.91 -6.22 0.87
C PRO A 106 -11.27 -4.87 0.52
N LEU A 107 -10.66 -4.78 -0.64
CA LEU A 107 -10.06 -3.54 -1.16
C LEU A 107 -11.15 -2.77 -1.92
N LEU A 108 -11.95 -2.00 -1.22
CA LEU A 108 -13.06 -1.25 -1.80
C LEU A 108 -12.55 0.05 -2.42
N ILE A 109 -12.94 0.30 -3.66
CA ILE A 109 -12.55 1.46 -4.47
C ILE A 109 -13.77 2.19 -5.02
N GLY A 110 -13.60 3.43 -5.44
CA GLY A 110 -14.64 4.31 -5.96
C GLY A 110 -14.78 5.55 -5.09
N ASP A 111 -15.75 6.40 -5.42
CA ASP A 111 -16.07 7.61 -4.65
C ASP A 111 -17.20 7.33 -3.64
N PRO A 112 -16.89 7.21 -2.33
CA PRO A 112 -17.89 6.94 -1.30
C PRO A 112 -18.84 8.12 -1.07
N TYR A 113 -18.50 9.31 -1.57
CA TYR A 113 -19.25 10.54 -1.38
C TYR A 113 -20.09 10.93 -2.61
N SER A 114 -19.90 10.27 -3.73
CA SER A 114 -20.65 10.57 -4.95
C SER A 114 -22.12 10.17 -4.80
N ARG A 115 -23.01 11.16 -4.96
CA ARG A 115 -24.46 10.89 -4.99
C ARG A 115 -24.89 10.09 -6.22
N GLN A 116 -24.04 9.99 -7.23
CA GLN A 116 -24.26 9.24 -8.46
C GLN A 116 -23.53 7.90 -8.43
N SER A 117 -22.71 7.65 -7.41
CA SER A 117 -21.89 6.46 -7.33
C SER A 117 -22.75 5.24 -7.01
N LYS A 118 -22.57 4.25 -7.81
CA LYS A 118 -22.89 2.87 -7.47
C LYS A 118 -22.07 2.48 -6.25
N ALA A 119 -22.50 1.46 -5.52
CA ALA A 119 -21.76 0.91 -4.40
C ALA A 119 -20.25 0.76 -4.73
N LEU A 120 -19.41 0.92 -3.72
CA LEU A 120 -17.97 0.70 -3.86
C LEU A 120 -17.71 -0.66 -4.53
N ILE A 121 -16.68 -0.71 -5.36
CA ILE A 121 -16.31 -1.89 -6.14
C ILE A 121 -15.17 -2.58 -5.41
N ASP A 122 -15.22 -3.91 -5.29
CA ASP A 122 -14.07 -4.67 -4.82
C ASP A 122 -12.98 -4.68 -5.91
N PHE A 123 -11.79 -4.20 -5.57
CA PHE A 123 -10.65 -4.12 -6.47
C PHE A 123 -10.25 -5.49 -7.05
N SER A 124 -10.47 -6.57 -6.32
CA SER A 124 -10.20 -7.93 -6.79
C SER A 124 -10.99 -8.32 -8.05
N LEU A 125 -12.11 -7.64 -8.29
CA LEU A 125 -12.93 -7.84 -9.50
C LEU A 125 -12.39 -7.07 -10.72
N MET A 126 -11.43 -6.17 -10.52
CA MET A 126 -10.75 -5.50 -11.63
C MET A 126 -9.63 -6.42 -12.14
N LYS A 127 -9.59 -6.62 -13.45
CA LYS A 127 -8.50 -7.40 -14.07
C LYS A 127 -7.23 -6.55 -14.04
N PRO A 128 -6.27 -6.78 -13.16
CA PRO A 128 -5.00 -6.09 -13.21
C PRO A 128 -4.24 -6.53 -14.47
N LYS A 129 -3.51 -5.60 -15.09
CA LYS A 129 -2.41 -5.99 -15.97
C LYS A 129 -1.47 -6.85 -15.12
N ALA A 130 -1.01 -8.00 -15.66
CA ALA A 130 -0.09 -8.88 -14.94
C ALA A 130 1.04 -8.07 -14.29
N PRO A 131 1.38 -8.28 -13.02
CA PRO A 131 2.41 -7.50 -12.35
C PRO A 131 3.72 -7.64 -13.13
N THR A 132 4.33 -6.52 -13.43
CA THR A 132 5.76 -6.49 -13.79
C THR A 132 6.51 -7.05 -12.58
N GLU A 133 7.30 -8.09 -12.79
CA GLU A 133 8.01 -8.80 -11.73
C GLU A 133 8.67 -7.83 -10.74
N ALA A 134 8.39 -8.00 -9.46
CA ALA A 134 9.00 -7.21 -8.41
C ALA A 134 10.51 -7.51 -8.39
N THR A 135 11.31 -6.57 -8.87
CA THR A 135 12.77 -6.69 -8.80
C THR A 135 13.22 -6.41 -7.37
N VAL A 136 13.58 -7.45 -6.65
CA VAL A 136 14.26 -7.32 -5.36
C VAL A 136 15.69 -6.86 -5.62
N VAL A 137 15.97 -5.60 -5.39
CA VAL A 137 17.34 -5.08 -5.39
C VAL A 137 17.94 -5.38 -4.03
N GLN A 138 18.66 -6.50 -3.94
CA GLN A 138 19.56 -6.76 -2.80
C GLN A 138 20.86 -5.98 -3.03
N LYS A 139 21.18 -5.11 -2.13
CA LYS A 139 22.53 -4.56 -1.94
C LYS A 139 22.91 -4.60 -0.46
#